data_8a34c4482b043da08a94216bc8e51d14
#
_entry.id   8a34c4482b043da08a94216bc8e51d14
#
_cell.length_a   1.000
_cell.length_b   1.000
_cell.length_c   1.000
_cell.angle_alpha   90.00
_cell.angle_beta   90.00
_cell.angle_gamma   90.00
#
_symmetry.space_group_name_H-M   'P 1'
#
loop_
_entity.id
_entity.type
_entity.pdbx_description
1 polymer ?
#
loop_
_entity_poly.entity_id
_entity_poly.type
_entity_poly.pdbx_seq_one_letter_code
_entity_poly.pdbx_strand_id
1 'polypeptide(L)'
;KAEWFGGLVTNMGYQTKIDAVTNLWTVHQFRSELNRLLDDRARGGILMIGLENFKRINAEYSYAYGDKVLALIGEKLREGVLHNCHVFRMDGANFAIVMQDAGVERIVEYKKFVDSFMRNLVVSGQVVHLRFKAAAAFFPEDGEFLDQIQSNLFYALDHAKLTNTDDVVFYSKELFAQKKYMTRLKEAIRECVEEDCKGFRIVMQPIVETKSEVCDAAEVLLRFIHPEFGVIGPMDFIPILENSKEIIRVGKWVIDQSLQTLARWREQIGHMPLKRLQINVSYVQFKDPELLGYVVERLDHYQLPHDAVMLELTESCRVEQTSFLSDVLQTFKDAGISIALDDFGTGYASLTVLKDIPADMVKLDHTMTRSITEKPKDKALIEFIVTYCKKVGIAVCAEGVEKVEALSIVRNAGVECIQGYYYDKPLELDTFYRKYVK
;
A
#
# COMPACT_ATOMS: atom_id res chain seq x y z
N LYS A 1 30.39 -42.16 42.03
CA LYS A 1 30.53 -42.12 40.55
C LYS A 1 29.21 -42.63 40.02
N ALA A 2 28.31 -41.74 39.69
CA ALA A 2 27.04 -42.04 39.09
C ALA A 2 27.04 -41.42 37.66
N GLU A 3 27.00 -42.29 36.68
CA GLU A 3 26.87 -41.97 35.27
C GLU A 3 25.40 -41.66 34.99
N TRP A 4 25.16 -40.45 34.50
CA TRP A 4 23.87 -40.06 33.95
C TRP A 4 23.83 -40.43 32.47
N PHE A 5 23.12 -41.49 32.14
CA PHE A 5 22.68 -41.76 30.78
C PHE A 5 21.40 -40.95 30.52
N GLY A 6 21.55 -39.89 29.78
CA GLY A 6 20.42 -39.14 29.22
C GLY A 6 19.72 -39.96 28.13
N GLY A 7 18.68 -40.66 28.47
CA GLY A 7 17.80 -41.27 27.47
C GLY A 7 17.05 -40.21 26.70
N LEU A 8 17.32 -40.11 25.40
CA LEU A 8 16.44 -39.45 24.45
C LEU A 8 15.11 -40.21 24.44
N VAL A 9 14.15 -39.74 25.19
CA VAL A 9 12.74 -40.12 25.00
C VAL A 9 12.30 -39.41 23.75
N THR A 10 12.39 -40.07 22.61
CA THR A 10 11.62 -39.70 21.42
C THR A 10 10.15 -39.91 21.76
N ASN A 11 9.51 -38.85 22.18
CA ASN A 11 8.07 -38.80 22.35
C ASN A 11 7.46 -38.93 20.94
N MET A 12 7.19 -40.19 20.52
CA MET A 12 6.22 -40.46 19.46
C MET A 12 4.85 -40.04 20.02
N GLY A 13 4.58 -38.74 19.98
CA GLY A 13 3.28 -38.20 20.31
C GLY A 13 2.27 -38.89 19.42
N TYR A 14 1.35 -39.60 20.00
CA TYR A 14 0.12 -40.02 19.35
C TYR A 14 -0.54 -38.76 18.81
N GLN A 15 -0.38 -38.51 17.50
CA GLN A 15 -1.04 -37.40 16.84
C GLN A 15 -2.55 -37.70 16.88
N THR A 16 -3.26 -36.98 17.72
CA THR A 16 -4.71 -37.16 17.85
C THR A 16 -5.37 -36.83 16.52
N LYS A 17 -6.27 -37.71 16.07
CA LYS A 17 -7.01 -37.52 14.81
C LYS A 17 -7.96 -36.32 14.88
N ILE A 18 -8.33 -35.92 16.09
CA ILE A 18 -9.36 -34.93 16.38
C ILE A 18 -8.76 -33.81 17.22
N ASP A 19 -9.04 -32.58 16.85
CA ASP A 19 -8.68 -31.36 17.57
C ASP A 19 -9.52 -31.24 18.85
N ALA A 20 -8.86 -31.08 19.99
CA ALA A 20 -9.49 -31.12 21.31
C ALA A 20 -10.44 -29.92 21.56
N VAL A 21 -10.24 -28.79 20.86
CA VAL A 21 -11.04 -27.57 21.02
C VAL A 21 -12.28 -27.62 20.12
N THR A 22 -12.09 -27.91 18.85
CA THR A 22 -13.16 -27.80 17.84
C THR A 22 -13.88 -29.13 17.55
N ASN A 23 -13.33 -30.23 18.04
CA ASN A 23 -13.81 -31.60 17.74
C ASN A 23 -13.89 -31.88 16.23
N LEU A 24 -13.06 -31.20 15.44
CA LEU A 24 -12.85 -31.42 14.01
C LEU A 24 -11.64 -32.32 13.78
N TRP A 25 -11.52 -32.83 12.57
CA TRP A 25 -10.29 -33.51 12.15
C TRP A 25 -9.11 -32.52 12.11
N THR A 26 -7.94 -33.01 12.52
CA THR A 26 -6.72 -32.20 12.57
C THR A 26 -6.09 -32.03 11.18
N VAL A 27 -5.12 -31.14 11.06
CA VAL A 27 -4.28 -30.97 9.86
C VAL A 27 -3.64 -32.28 9.41
N HIS A 28 -3.29 -33.17 10.36
CA HIS A 28 -2.74 -34.47 10.01
C HIS A 28 -3.76 -35.36 9.25
N GLN A 29 -5.01 -35.34 9.67
CA GLN A 29 -6.10 -36.04 8.98
C GLN A 29 -6.43 -35.38 7.64
N PHE A 30 -6.33 -34.06 7.53
CA PHE A 30 -6.43 -33.35 6.25
C PHE A 30 -5.40 -33.86 5.26
N ARG A 31 -4.13 -33.97 5.68
CA ARG A 31 -3.05 -34.47 4.83
C ARG A 31 -3.28 -35.94 4.41
N SER A 32 -3.70 -36.78 5.35
CA SER A 32 -4.00 -38.18 5.07
C SER A 32 -5.16 -38.32 4.09
N GLU A 33 -6.24 -37.57 4.28
CA GLU A 33 -7.43 -37.65 3.41
C GLU A 33 -7.14 -37.10 2.01
N LEU A 34 -6.45 -35.99 1.91
CA LEU A 34 -6.10 -35.40 0.60
C LEU A 34 -5.16 -36.33 -0.18
N ASN A 35 -4.15 -36.94 0.46
CA ASN A 35 -3.30 -37.93 -0.19
C ASN A 35 -4.12 -39.12 -0.71
N ARG A 36 -5.03 -39.67 0.11
CA ARG A 36 -5.92 -40.75 -0.30
C ARG A 36 -6.74 -40.37 -1.53
N LEU A 37 -7.33 -39.19 -1.56
CA LEU A 37 -8.12 -38.68 -2.69
C LEU A 37 -7.28 -38.52 -3.97
N LEU A 38 -6.04 -38.03 -3.82
CA LEU A 38 -5.11 -37.91 -4.95
C LEU A 38 -4.67 -39.27 -5.49
N ASP A 39 -4.36 -40.23 -4.59
CA ASP A 39 -4.01 -41.59 -4.97
C ASP A 39 -5.19 -42.30 -5.70
N ASP A 40 -6.42 -42.06 -5.26
CA ASP A 40 -7.66 -42.54 -5.87
C ASP A 40 -8.02 -41.79 -7.17
N ARG A 41 -7.22 -40.80 -7.58
CA ARG A 41 -7.47 -39.89 -8.71
C ARG A 41 -8.82 -39.18 -8.63
N ALA A 42 -9.28 -38.93 -7.43
CA ALA A 42 -10.51 -38.19 -7.18
C ALA A 42 -10.33 -36.72 -7.58
N ARG A 43 -11.45 -36.09 -7.91
CA ARG A 43 -11.52 -34.63 -8.15
C ARG A 43 -12.33 -33.96 -7.08
N GLY A 44 -12.05 -32.69 -6.86
CA GLY A 44 -12.83 -31.91 -5.91
C GLY A 44 -12.23 -30.53 -5.63
N GLY A 45 -12.84 -29.85 -4.69
CA GLY A 45 -12.39 -28.55 -4.25
C GLY A 45 -12.12 -28.50 -2.75
N ILE A 46 -11.22 -27.63 -2.37
CA ILE A 46 -10.92 -27.33 -0.98
C ILE A 46 -11.23 -25.86 -0.74
N LEU A 47 -12.10 -25.58 0.24
CA LEU A 47 -12.33 -24.23 0.74
C LEU A 47 -11.53 -24.06 2.03
N MET A 48 -10.68 -23.06 2.08
CA MET A 48 -9.98 -22.65 3.30
C MET A 48 -10.55 -21.35 3.82
N ILE A 49 -10.79 -21.29 5.13
CA ILE A 49 -11.32 -20.15 5.85
C ILE A 49 -10.28 -19.73 6.88
N GLY A 50 -9.89 -18.46 6.88
CA GLY A 50 -8.97 -17.90 7.87
C GLY A 50 -9.62 -16.74 8.61
N LEU A 51 -9.73 -16.85 9.94
CA LEU A 51 -10.25 -15.78 10.78
C LEU A 51 -9.25 -14.62 10.84
N GLU A 52 -9.74 -13.40 10.73
CA GLU A 52 -8.94 -12.19 10.88
C GLU A 52 -8.90 -11.73 12.34
N ASN A 53 -7.74 -11.20 12.73
CA ASN A 53 -7.55 -10.58 14.06
C ASN A 53 -7.93 -11.47 15.27
N PHE A 54 -7.94 -12.79 15.11
CA PHE A 54 -8.32 -13.71 16.19
C PHE A 54 -7.42 -13.58 17.43
N LYS A 55 -6.14 -13.19 17.25
CA LYS A 55 -5.24 -12.88 18.38
C LYS A 55 -5.77 -11.77 19.27
N ARG A 56 -6.52 -10.80 18.70
CA ARG A 56 -7.13 -9.71 19.46
C ARG A 56 -8.23 -10.23 20.39
N ILE A 57 -9.02 -11.19 19.94
CA ILE A 57 -10.05 -11.83 20.79
C ILE A 57 -9.41 -12.51 22.01
N ASN A 58 -8.30 -13.24 21.79
CA ASN A 58 -7.58 -13.86 22.91
C ASN A 58 -7.00 -12.81 23.88
N ALA A 59 -6.54 -11.68 23.38
CA ALA A 59 -5.97 -10.61 24.18
C ALA A 59 -7.06 -9.81 24.95
N GLU A 60 -8.22 -9.55 24.34
CA GLU A 60 -9.30 -8.76 24.92
C GLU A 60 -10.15 -9.57 25.91
N TYR A 61 -10.38 -10.88 25.65
CA TYR A 61 -11.27 -11.70 26.47
C TYR A 61 -10.55 -12.79 27.25
N SER A 62 -9.87 -13.68 26.64
CA SER A 62 -8.95 -14.72 27.15
C SER A 62 -8.79 -15.85 26.12
N TYR A 63 -7.78 -16.70 26.29
CA TYR A 63 -7.62 -17.92 25.48
C TYR A 63 -8.81 -18.89 25.63
N ALA A 64 -9.34 -19.05 26.86
CA ALA A 64 -10.51 -19.91 27.09
C ALA A 64 -11.77 -19.40 26.36
N TYR A 65 -11.92 -18.10 26.19
CA TYR A 65 -13.01 -17.53 25.40
C TYR A 65 -12.78 -17.76 23.89
N GLY A 66 -11.57 -17.55 23.42
CA GLY A 66 -11.20 -17.87 22.04
C GLY A 66 -11.44 -19.33 21.68
N ASP A 67 -11.14 -20.26 22.59
CA ASP A 67 -11.42 -21.69 22.40
C ASP A 67 -12.91 -21.98 22.25
N LYS A 68 -13.77 -21.30 23.02
CA LYS A 68 -15.24 -21.40 22.85
C LYS A 68 -15.71 -20.89 21.50
N VAL A 69 -15.12 -19.78 21.02
CA VAL A 69 -15.40 -19.23 19.68
C VAL A 69 -15.04 -20.26 18.61
N LEU A 70 -13.84 -20.83 18.69
CA LEU A 70 -13.36 -21.84 17.73
C LEU A 70 -14.22 -23.12 17.76
N ALA A 71 -14.61 -23.57 18.96
CA ALA A 71 -15.48 -24.74 19.13
C ALA A 71 -16.84 -24.53 18.45
N LEU A 72 -17.46 -23.37 18.68
CA LEU A 72 -18.75 -23.04 18.06
C LEU A 72 -18.65 -22.93 16.53
N ILE A 73 -17.57 -22.33 16.00
CA ILE A 73 -17.33 -22.27 14.57
C ILE A 73 -17.19 -23.70 14.01
N GLY A 74 -16.41 -24.55 14.68
CA GLY A 74 -16.25 -25.94 14.28
C GLY A 74 -17.58 -26.73 14.24
N GLU A 75 -18.46 -26.51 15.23
CA GLU A 75 -19.80 -27.08 15.26
C GLU A 75 -20.64 -26.60 14.06
N LYS A 76 -20.68 -25.29 13.84
CA LYS A 76 -21.43 -24.69 12.71
C LYS A 76 -20.91 -25.16 11.34
N LEU A 77 -19.61 -25.23 11.17
CA LEU A 77 -19.03 -25.75 9.92
C LEU A 77 -19.46 -27.20 9.64
N ARG A 78 -19.59 -28.05 10.69
CA ARG A 78 -20.10 -29.42 10.55
C ARG A 78 -21.58 -29.47 10.20
N GLU A 79 -22.40 -28.56 10.69
CA GLU A 79 -23.83 -28.50 10.34
C GLU A 79 -24.05 -28.29 8.83
N GLY A 80 -23.14 -27.55 8.17
CA GLY A 80 -23.19 -27.31 6.73
C GLY A 80 -22.62 -28.43 5.85
N VAL A 81 -22.13 -29.51 6.45
CA VAL A 81 -21.51 -30.62 5.71
C VAL A 81 -22.55 -31.41 4.94
N LEU A 82 -22.42 -31.42 3.62
CA LEU A 82 -23.16 -32.29 2.71
C LEU A 82 -22.40 -33.61 2.49
N HIS A 83 -23.02 -34.57 1.79
CA HIS A 83 -22.35 -35.82 1.43
C HIS A 83 -21.00 -35.57 0.74
N ASN A 84 -19.98 -36.36 1.07
CA ASN A 84 -18.61 -36.27 0.53
C ASN A 84 -17.86 -34.96 0.88
N CYS A 85 -18.18 -34.36 2.05
CA CYS A 85 -17.45 -33.22 2.58
C CYS A 85 -16.84 -33.54 3.94
N HIS A 86 -15.63 -33.08 4.18
CA HIS A 86 -14.92 -33.22 5.45
C HIS A 86 -14.36 -31.89 5.91
N VAL A 87 -14.53 -31.58 7.20
CA VAL A 87 -14.07 -30.34 7.82
C VAL A 87 -12.88 -30.61 8.72
N PHE A 88 -11.86 -29.78 8.58
CA PHE A 88 -10.58 -29.90 9.27
C PHE A 88 -10.23 -28.62 9.99
N ARG A 89 -9.62 -28.77 11.17
CA ARG A 89 -8.94 -27.71 11.87
C ARG A 89 -7.51 -27.62 11.36
N MET A 90 -7.16 -26.48 10.79
CA MET A 90 -5.79 -26.18 10.36
C MET A 90 -5.03 -25.41 11.42
N ASP A 91 -3.79 -25.01 11.15
CA ASP A 91 -2.98 -24.25 12.08
C ASP A 91 -3.58 -22.86 12.40
N GLY A 92 -3.42 -22.43 13.64
CA GLY A 92 -3.89 -21.13 14.11
C GLY A 92 -5.43 -21.01 14.12
N ALA A 93 -6.00 -20.02 13.46
CA ALA A 93 -7.44 -19.77 13.33
C ALA A 93 -7.96 -20.07 11.92
N ASN A 94 -7.43 -21.13 11.29
CA ASN A 94 -7.81 -21.55 9.95
C ASN A 94 -8.59 -22.88 9.99
N PHE A 95 -9.49 -23.03 9.02
CA PHE A 95 -10.29 -24.23 8.79
C PHE A 95 -10.24 -24.62 7.32
N ALA A 96 -10.26 -25.91 7.01
CA ALA A 96 -10.36 -26.39 5.65
C ALA A 96 -11.56 -27.31 5.48
N ILE A 97 -12.24 -27.18 4.35
CA ILE A 97 -13.36 -28.02 3.96
C ILE A 97 -12.99 -28.69 2.64
N VAL A 98 -12.80 -30.02 2.67
CA VAL A 98 -12.54 -30.83 1.47
C VAL A 98 -13.87 -31.34 0.96
N MET A 99 -14.15 -31.10 -0.31
CA MET A 99 -15.41 -31.44 -0.98
C MET A 99 -15.09 -32.24 -2.23
N GLN A 100 -15.34 -33.53 -2.20
CA GLN A 100 -15.18 -34.38 -3.35
C GLN A 100 -16.25 -34.05 -4.43
N ASP A 101 -15.86 -34.10 -5.70
CA ASP A 101 -16.70 -33.78 -6.87
C ASP A 101 -17.30 -32.35 -6.83
N ALA A 102 -16.65 -31.42 -6.13
CA ALA A 102 -17.10 -30.03 -6.02
C ALA A 102 -16.46 -29.14 -7.08
N GLY A 103 -17.28 -28.38 -7.78
CA GLY A 103 -16.87 -27.24 -8.61
C GLY A 103 -17.01 -25.90 -7.88
N VAL A 104 -16.80 -24.81 -8.63
CA VAL A 104 -16.86 -23.43 -8.14
C VAL A 104 -18.18 -23.12 -7.43
N GLU A 105 -19.30 -23.54 -8.01
CA GLU A 105 -20.65 -23.25 -7.48
C GLU A 105 -20.82 -23.77 -6.06
N ARG A 106 -20.37 -25.00 -5.80
CA ARG A 106 -20.50 -25.64 -4.49
C ARG A 106 -19.60 -24.99 -3.44
N ILE A 107 -18.41 -24.55 -3.84
CA ILE A 107 -17.49 -23.77 -2.97
C ILE A 107 -18.14 -22.45 -2.58
N VAL A 108 -18.70 -21.72 -3.53
CA VAL A 108 -19.38 -20.44 -3.30
C VAL A 108 -20.62 -20.60 -2.45
N GLU A 109 -21.41 -21.67 -2.67
CA GLU A 109 -22.59 -21.98 -1.85
C GLU A 109 -22.22 -22.26 -0.41
N TYR A 110 -21.19 -23.07 -0.17
CA TYR A 110 -20.72 -23.32 1.20
C TYR A 110 -20.17 -22.05 1.85
N LYS A 111 -19.49 -21.21 1.13
CA LYS A 111 -19.04 -19.90 1.64
C LYS A 111 -20.21 -19.00 2.06
N LYS A 112 -21.29 -18.96 1.28
CA LYS A 112 -22.53 -18.23 1.65
C LYS A 112 -23.15 -18.79 2.95
N PHE A 113 -23.12 -20.09 3.12
CA PHE A 113 -23.53 -20.70 4.38
C PHE A 113 -22.66 -20.23 5.54
N VAL A 114 -21.33 -20.18 5.37
CA VAL A 114 -20.42 -19.67 6.40
C VAL A 114 -20.71 -18.18 6.73
N ASP A 115 -20.95 -17.35 5.71
CA ASP A 115 -21.33 -15.94 5.90
C ASP A 115 -22.59 -15.79 6.77
N SER A 116 -23.56 -16.68 6.60
CA SER A 116 -24.86 -16.59 7.27
C SER A 116 -24.75 -16.70 8.78
N PHE A 117 -23.85 -17.52 9.31
CA PHE A 117 -23.68 -17.69 10.75
C PHE A 117 -22.55 -16.84 11.33
N MET A 118 -21.47 -16.56 10.56
CA MET A 118 -20.34 -15.75 11.04
C MET A 118 -20.73 -14.31 11.39
N ARG A 119 -21.69 -13.73 10.69
CA ARG A 119 -22.20 -12.38 10.96
C ARG A 119 -22.92 -12.25 12.30
N ASN A 120 -23.48 -13.35 12.81
CA ASN A 120 -24.33 -13.37 14.00
C ASN A 120 -23.89 -14.45 15.01
N LEU A 121 -22.60 -14.68 15.14
CA LEU A 121 -22.06 -15.68 16.06
C LEU A 121 -22.28 -15.21 17.50
N VAL A 122 -23.01 -15.99 18.29
CA VAL A 122 -23.29 -15.70 19.71
C VAL A 122 -22.50 -16.67 20.60
N VAL A 123 -21.54 -16.14 21.37
CA VAL A 123 -20.72 -16.92 22.31
C VAL A 123 -20.98 -16.45 23.72
N SER A 124 -21.43 -17.37 24.59
CA SER A 124 -21.74 -17.05 25.98
C SER A 124 -22.73 -15.88 26.16
N GLY A 125 -23.71 -15.75 25.24
CA GLY A 125 -24.72 -14.69 25.28
C GLY A 125 -24.30 -13.35 24.67
N GLN A 126 -23.10 -13.25 24.13
CA GLN A 126 -22.59 -12.04 23.47
C GLN A 126 -22.40 -12.27 21.96
N VAL A 127 -22.80 -11.28 21.16
CA VAL A 127 -22.53 -11.30 19.71
C VAL A 127 -21.06 -11.00 19.46
N VAL A 128 -20.38 -11.87 18.73
CA VAL A 128 -18.97 -11.72 18.36
C VAL A 128 -18.89 -11.35 16.89
N HIS A 129 -18.32 -10.19 16.61
CA HIS A 129 -18.09 -9.74 15.23
C HIS A 129 -16.75 -10.28 14.71
N LEU A 130 -16.81 -11.37 13.97
CA LEU A 130 -15.65 -11.99 13.34
C LEU A 130 -15.63 -11.68 11.85
N ARG A 131 -14.45 -11.29 11.37
CA ARG A 131 -14.15 -11.26 9.95
C ARG A 131 -13.35 -12.50 9.58
N PHE A 132 -13.55 -12.98 8.39
CA PHE A 132 -12.77 -14.06 7.83
C PHE A 132 -12.52 -13.83 6.35
N LYS A 133 -11.48 -14.44 5.83
CA LYS A 133 -11.19 -14.52 4.40
C LYS A 133 -11.28 -15.97 3.95
N ALA A 134 -11.63 -16.13 2.69
CA ALA A 134 -11.85 -17.45 2.10
C ALA A 134 -11.02 -17.62 0.83
N ALA A 135 -10.43 -18.80 0.68
CA ALA A 135 -9.71 -19.18 -0.53
C ALA A 135 -10.05 -20.60 -0.94
N ALA A 136 -9.90 -20.91 -2.21
CA ALA A 136 -10.15 -22.26 -2.73
C ALA A 136 -9.11 -22.70 -3.73
N ALA A 137 -8.89 -24.01 -3.78
CA ALA A 137 -8.11 -24.68 -4.79
C ALA A 137 -8.80 -26.01 -5.19
N PHE A 138 -8.59 -26.44 -6.42
CA PHE A 138 -9.13 -27.68 -6.95
C PHE A 138 -8.05 -28.74 -7.10
N PHE A 139 -8.38 -29.97 -6.78
CA PHE A 139 -7.51 -31.11 -7.00
C PHE A 139 -8.09 -32.04 -8.07
N PRO A 140 -7.26 -32.56 -8.99
CA PRO A 140 -5.81 -32.37 -9.10
C PRO A 140 -5.40 -31.12 -9.92
N GLU A 141 -6.34 -30.27 -10.37
CA GLU A 141 -6.11 -29.18 -11.34
C GLU A 141 -5.08 -28.15 -10.84
N ASP A 142 -5.17 -27.80 -9.57
CA ASP A 142 -4.30 -26.80 -8.93
C ASP A 142 -3.10 -27.41 -8.19
N GLY A 143 -2.88 -28.71 -8.36
CA GLY A 143 -1.72 -29.42 -7.83
C GLY A 143 -1.88 -30.94 -7.88
N GLU A 144 -0.80 -31.62 -8.25
CA GLU A 144 -0.76 -33.08 -8.34
C GLU A 144 -0.35 -33.73 -7.01
N PHE A 145 0.23 -32.96 -6.09
CA PHE A 145 0.75 -33.43 -4.81
C PHE A 145 0.21 -32.60 -3.67
N LEU A 146 0.06 -33.23 -2.50
CA LEU A 146 -0.44 -32.60 -1.27
C LEU A 146 0.22 -31.25 -0.95
N ASP A 147 1.56 -31.23 -0.92
CA ASP A 147 2.30 -30.03 -0.50
C ASP A 147 2.09 -28.87 -1.50
N GLN A 148 1.91 -29.17 -2.78
CA GLN A 148 1.60 -28.20 -3.80
C GLN A 148 0.20 -27.60 -3.60
N ILE A 149 -0.82 -28.44 -3.44
CA ILE A 149 -2.21 -27.98 -3.21
C ILE A 149 -2.29 -27.18 -1.92
N GLN A 150 -1.67 -27.67 -0.85
CA GLN A 150 -1.66 -26.98 0.44
C GLN A 150 -0.98 -25.61 0.34
N SER A 151 0.17 -25.52 -0.32
CA SER A 151 0.89 -24.25 -0.54
C SER A 151 0.07 -23.29 -1.38
N ASN A 152 -0.57 -23.77 -2.45
CA ASN A 152 -1.39 -22.97 -3.33
C ASN A 152 -2.65 -22.44 -2.63
N LEU A 153 -3.23 -23.24 -1.76
CA LEU A 153 -4.40 -22.87 -0.96
C LEU A 153 -4.07 -21.81 0.08
N PHE A 154 -2.96 -21.98 0.84
CA PHE A 154 -2.50 -20.94 1.79
C PHE A 154 -2.13 -19.65 1.06
N TYR A 155 -1.54 -19.79 -0.12
CA TYR A 155 -1.22 -18.64 -0.93
C TYR A 155 -2.46 -17.84 -1.34
N ALA A 156 -3.50 -18.50 -1.84
CA ALA A 156 -4.75 -17.85 -2.19
C ALA A 156 -5.42 -17.19 -0.98
N LEU A 157 -5.31 -17.81 0.21
CA LEU A 157 -5.83 -17.23 1.45
C LEU A 157 -5.06 -15.97 1.88
N ASP A 158 -3.73 -15.97 1.77
CA ASP A 158 -2.92 -14.80 2.04
C ASP A 158 -3.24 -13.66 1.07
N HIS A 159 -3.47 -13.97 -0.20
CA HIS A 159 -3.90 -12.99 -1.19
C HIS A 159 -5.27 -12.40 -0.84
N ALA A 160 -6.23 -13.22 -0.41
CA ALA A 160 -7.53 -12.74 0.05
C ALA A 160 -7.41 -11.78 1.23
N LYS A 161 -6.49 -12.04 2.17
CA LYS A 161 -6.19 -11.13 3.30
C LYS A 161 -5.57 -9.82 2.86
N LEU A 162 -4.61 -9.86 1.94
CA LEU A 162 -3.91 -8.67 1.42
C LEU A 162 -4.84 -7.75 0.62
N THR A 163 -5.67 -8.33 -0.25
CA THR A 163 -6.63 -7.55 -1.08
C THR A 163 -7.90 -7.18 -0.33
N ASN A 164 -8.04 -7.64 0.91
CA ASN A 164 -9.20 -7.43 1.78
C ASN A 164 -10.55 -7.78 1.11
N THR A 165 -10.55 -8.73 0.15
CA THR A 165 -11.79 -9.16 -0.51
C THR A 165 -12.65 -10.03 0.40
N ASP A 166 -13.96 -9.90 0.29
CA ASP A 166 -14.93 -10.76 0.99
C ASP A 166 -15.38 -11.95 0.13
N ASP A 167 -14.99 -11.98 -1.14
CA ASP A 167 -15.23 -13.10 -2.03
C ASP A 167 -14.21 -14.22 -1.83
N VAL A 168 -14.52 -15.41 -2.36
CA VAL A 168 -13.57 -16.53 -2.38
C VAL A 168 -12.49 -16.26 -3.42
N VAL A 169 -11.23 -16.26 -2.98
CA VAL A 169 -10.09 -16.22 -3.90
C VAL A 169 -9.77 -17.63 -4.35
N PHE A 170 -10.00 -17.91 -5.62
CA PHE A 170 -9.58 -19.16 -6.24
C PHE A 170 -8.11 -19.09 -6.61
N TYR A 171 -7.37 -20.16 -6.29
CA TYR A 171 -5.98 -20.26 -6.76
C TYR A 171 -5.94 -20.26 -8.29
N SER A 172 -4.97 -19.61 -8.87
CA SER A 172 -4.62 -19.74 -10.27
C SER A 172 -3.11 -19.65 -10.47
N LYS A 173 -2.62 -20.18 -11.57
CA LYS A 173 -1.18 -20.11 -11.92
C LYS A 173 -0.73 -18.66 -12.10
N GLU A 174 -1.61 -17.80 -12.62
CA GLU A 174 -1.38 -16.37 -12.80
C GLU A 174 -1.21 -15.69 -11.46
N LEU A 175 -2.07 -16.00 -10.49
CA LEU A 175 -1.98 -15.50 -9.12
C LEU A 175 -0.62 -15.85 -8.49
N PHE A 176 -0.17 -17.09 -8.66
CA PHE A 176 1.13 -17.56 -8.15
C PHE A 176 2.31 -16.89 -8.87
N ALA A 177 2.24 -16.74 -10.19
CA ALA A 177 3.26 -16.04 -10.97
C ALA A 177 3.41 -14.58 -10.49
N GLN A 178 2.29 -13.90 -10.24
CA GLN A 178 2.27 -12.54 -9.71
C GLN A 178 2.94 -12.43 -8.34
N LYS A 179 2.71 -13.38 -7.42
CA LYS A 179 3.43 -13.39 -6.12
C LYS A 179 4.93 -13.58 -6.30
N LYS A 180 5.32 -14.55 -7.10
CA LYS A 180 6.74 -14.81 -7.38
C LYS A 180 7.41 -13.56 -7.94
N TYR A 181 6.74 -12.90 -8.88
CA TYR A 181 7.17 -11.61 -9.42
C TYR A 181 7.34 -10.56 -8.32
N MET A 182 6.31 -10.35 -7.47
CA MET A 182 6.35 -9.36 -6.39
C MET A 182 7.42 -9.67 -5.33
N THR A 183 7.66 -10.95 -5.02
CA THR A 183 8.72 -11.35 -4.08
C THR A 183 10.09 -11.02 -4.67
N ARG A 184 10.34 -11.40 -5.92
CA ARG A 184 11.60 -11.10 -6.62
C ARG A 184 11.81 -9.59 -6.79
N LEU A 185 10.74 -8.85 -7.09
CA LEU A 185 10.80 -7.39 -7.21
C LEU A 185 11.19 -6.73 -5.88
N LYS A 186 10.64 -7.20 -4.76
CA LYS A 186 11.02 -6.70 -3.41
C LYS A 186 12.52 -6.94 -3.11
N GLU A 187 13.01 -8.14 -3.40
CA GLU A 187 14.43 -8.48 -3.25
C GLU A 187 15.32 -7.59 -4.12
N ALA A 188 14.98 -7.45 -5.40
CA ALA A 188 15.71 -6.61 -6.35
C ALA A 188 15.74 -5.12 -5.95
N ILE A 189 14.61 -4.58 -5.48
CA ILE A 189 14.56 -3.20 -4.97
C ILE A 189 15.50 -3.05 -3.78
N ARG A 190 15.47 -3.97 -2.83
CA ARG A 190 16.35 -3.94 -1.66
C ARG A 190 17.82 -3.97 -2.06
N GLU A 191 18.22 -4.90 -2.93
CA GLU A 191 19.59 -4.98 -3.46
C GLU A 191 20.01 -3.64 -4.10
N CYS A 192 19.16 -3.03 -4.94
CA CYS A 192 19.41 -1.75 -5.57
C CYS A 192 19.57 -0.60 -4.55
N VAL A 193 18.78 -0.58 -3.50
CA VAL A 193 18.90 0.42 -2.42
C VAL A 193 20.21 0.22 -1.65
N GLU A 194 20.62 -1.02 -1.37
CA GLU A 194 21.89 -1.35 -0.71
C GLU A 194 23.11 -0.96 -1.59
N GLU A 195 22.98 -1.03 -2.92
CA GLU A 195 23.98 -0.61 -3.92
C GLU A 195 23.88 0.89 -4.26
N ASP A 196 23.66 1.74 -3.26
CA ASP A 196 23.59 3.21 -3.39
C ASP A 196 22.49 3.71 -4.35
N CYS A 197 21.30 3.13 -4.21
CA CYS A 197 20.11 3.45 -5.02
C CYS A 197 20.30 3.21 -6.53
N LYS A 198 21.10 2.22 -6.90
CA LYS A 198 21.34 1.84 -8.29
C LYS A 198 20.03 1.54 -9.02
N GLY A 199 19.89 2.07 -10.24
CA GLY A 199 18.69 1.95 -11.06
C GLY A 199 17.61 2.99 -10.73
N PHE A 200 17.69 3.67 -9.58
CA PHE A 200 16.88 4.85 -9.32
C PHE A 200 17.43 6.07 -10.05
N ARG A 201 16.54 6.93 -10.51
CA ARG A 201 16.86 8.22 -11.13
C ARG A 201 15.75 9.22 -10.86
N ILE A 202 16.08 10.48 -10.97
CA ILE A 202 15.11 11.57 -10.90
C ILE A 202 14.86 12.15 -12.29
N VAL A 203 13.63 12.54 -12.54
CA VAL A 203 13.21 13.36 -13.67
C VAL A 203 12.48 14.59 -13.13
N MET A 204 12.34 15.64 -13.94
CA MET A 204 11.68 16.87 -13.50
C MET A 204 10.52 17.22 -14.41
N GLN A 205 9.41 17.64 -13.79
CA GLN A 205 8.26 18.19 -14.51
C GLN A 205 8.16 19.70 -14.23
N PRO A 206 8.03 20.55 -15.28
CA PRO A 206 7.97 21.98 -15.09
C PRO A 206 6.67 22.40 -14.40
N ILE A 207 6.79 23.36 -13.47
CA ILE A 207 5.71 24.07 -12.84
C ILE A 207 5.83 25.53 -13.30
N VAL A 208 4.79 26.02 -13.92
CA VAL A 208 4.78 27.33 -14.59
C VAL A 208 3.91 28.31 -13.80
N GLU A 209 4.46 29.48 -13.47
CA GLU A 209 3.70 30.56 -12.87
C GLU A 209 2.63 31.07 -13.83
N THR A 210 1.39 31.17 -13.37
CA THR A 210 0.24 31.47 -14.23
C THR A 210 0.29 32.86 -14.86
N LYS A 211 0.86 33.85 -14.15
CA LYS A 211 0.88 35.26 -14.61
C LYS A 211 2.02 35.56 -15.57
N SER A 212 3.24 35.14 -15.21
CA SER A 212 4.45 35.41 -15.99
C SER A 212 4.64 34.40 -17.13
N GLU A 213 3.99 33.24 -17.07
CA GLU A 213 4.23 32.09 -17.93
C GLU A 213 5.67 31.57 -17.88
N VAL A 214 6.40 31.85 -16.79
CA VAL A 214 7.77 31.39 -16.59
C VAL A 214 7.73 30.11 -15.75
N CYS A 215 8.55 29.13 -16.15
CA CYS A 215 8.84 27.96 -15.33
C CYS A 215 9.85 28.37 -14.25
N ASP A 216 9.37 28.60 -13.03
CA ASP A 216 10.19 28.98 -11.89
C ASP A 216 10.33 27.89 -10.83
N ALA A 217 9.62 26.77 -11.01
CA ALA A 217 9.70 25.60 -10.16
C ALA A 217 9.62 24.30 -10.96
N ALA A 218 10.00 23.20 -10.34
CA ALA A 218 9.88 21.87 -10.93
C ALA A 218 9.54 20.83 -9.86
N GLU A 219 8.66 19.90 -10.18
CA GLU A 219 8.47 18.69 -9.38
C GLU A 219 9.51 17.63 -9.72
N VAL A 220 10.15 17.10 -8.69
CA VAL A 220 11.12 16.01 -8.79
C VAL A 220 10.39 14.68 -8.64
N LEU A 221 10.48 13.87 -9.69
CA LEU A 221 9.77 12.61 -9.78
C LEU A 221 10.76 11.44 -9.83
N LEU A 222 10.63 10.53 -8.89
CA LEU A 222 11.45 9.32 -8.81
C LEU A 222 11.05 8.32 -9.91
N ARG A 223 12.05 7.70 -10.54
CA ARG A 223 11.89 6.63 -11.52
C ARG A 223 12.79 5.47 -11.14
N PHE A 224 12.36 4.27 -11.47
CA PHE A 224 13.14 3.06 -11.22
C PHE A 224 13.21 2.19 -12.45
N ILE A 225 14.43 1.78 -12.81
CA ILE A 225 14.72 0.89 -13.94
C ILE A 225 15.62 -0.23 -13.44
N HIS A 226 15.17 -1.45 -13.60
CA HIS A 226 15.94 -2.63 -13.22
C HIS A 226 16.28 -3.49 -14.44
N PRO A 227 17.49 -4.09 -14.53
CA PRO A 227 17.89 -4.89 -15.68
C PRO A 227 16.95 -6.07 -15.99
N GLU A 228 16.42 -6.72 -14.95
CA GLU A 228 15.52 -7.89 -15.09
C GLU A 228 14.06 -7.47 -15.31
N PHE A 229 13.61 -6.40 -14.62
CA PHE A 229 12.19 -5.99 -14.60
C PHE A 229 11.86 -4.84 -15.54
N GLY A 230 12.87 -4.22 -16.15
CA GLY A 230 12.66 -3.04 -17.00
C GLY A 230 12.26 -1.80 -16.20
N VAL A 231 11.37 -0.99 -16.78
CA VAL A 231 10.82 0.23 -16.15
C VAL A 231 9.70 -0.18 -15.20
N ILE A 232 9.86 0.18 -13.93
CA ILE A 232 8.88 -0.10 -12.87
C ILE A 232 8.21 1.22 -12.48
N GLY A 233 6.88 1.21 -12.41
CA GLY A 233 6.08 2.39 -12.07
C GLY A 233 6.17 2.78 -10.58
N PRO A 234 6.02 4.08 -10.24
CA PRO A 234 5.98 4.52 -8.84
C PRO A 234 4.92 3.80 -8.00
N MET A 235 3.75 3.54 -8.57
CA MET A 235 2.66 2.82 -7.90
C MET A 235 3.04 1.39 -7.47
N ASP A 236 4.05 0.78 -8.12
CA ASP A 236 4.51 -0.57 -7.81
C ASP A 236 5.65 -0.56 -6.80
N PHE A 237 6.63 0.34 -6.93
CA PHE A 237 7.82 0.30 -6.09
C PHE A 237 7.73 1.17 -4.82
N ILE A 238 7.02 2.30 -4.82
CA ILE A 238 6.90 3.18 -3.63
C ILE A 238 6.28 2.44 -2.45
N PRO A 239 5.16 1.70 -2.59
CA PRO A 239 4.59 0.94 -1.48
C PRO A 239 5.55 -0.14 -0.93
N ILE A 240 6.42 -0.71 -1.78
CA ILE A 240 7.45 -1.66 -1.36
C ILE A 240 8.48 -0.96 -0.47
N LEU A 241 9.00 0.19 -0.91
CA LEU A 241 9.96 1.00 -0.16
C LEU A 241 9.39 1.51 1.18
N GLU A 242 8.12 1.91 1.21
CA GLU A 242 7.45 2.37 2.44
C GLU A 242 7.28 1.22 3.45
N ASN A 243 6.82 0.05 2.99
CA ASN A 243 6.61 -1.11 3.85
C ASN A 243 7.93 -1.66 4.43
N SER A 244 9.03 -1.58 3.66
CA SER A 244 10.37 -1.97 4.12
C SER A 244 11.10 -0.86 4.90
N LYS A 245 10.56 0.38 4.91
CA LYS A 245 11.19 1.62 5.39
C LYS A 245 12.42 2.08 4.60
N GLU A 246 12.74 1.42 3.50
CA GLU A 246 13.83 1.84 2.62
C GLU A 246 13.54 3.17 1.92
N ILE A 247 12.28 3.60 1.89
CA ILE A 247 11.86 4.93 1.42
C ILE A 247 12.62 6.07 2.13
N ILE A 248 13.06 5.86 3.38
CA ILE A 248 13.84 6.85 4.13
C ILE A 248 15.21 7.06 3.46
N ARG A 249 15.90 5.97 3.13
CA ARG A 249 17.21 6.03 2.46
C ARG A 249 17.10 6.56 1.03
N VAL A 250 16.13 6.05 0.27
CA VAL A 250 15.88 6.51 -1.10
C VAL A 250 15.47 7.99 -1.10
N GLY A 251 14.66 8.45 -0.15
CA GLY A 251 14.27 9.86 -0.05
C GLY A 251 15.45 10.78 0.25
N LYS A 252 16.34 10.40 1.17
CA LYS A 252 17.60 11.13 1.41
C LYS A 252 18.44 11.23 0.13
N TRP A 253 18.54 10.14 -0.63
CA TRP A 253 19.21 10.13 -1.94
C TRP A 253 18.51 11.06 -2.95
N VAL A 254 17.18 11.04 -3.04
CA VAL A 254 16.43 11.94 -3.95
C VAL A 254 16.68 13.40 -3.60
N ILE A 255 16.65 13.77 -2.33
CA ILE A 255 16.92 15.12 -1.85
C ILE A 255 18.34 15.54 -2.27
N ASP A 256 19.33 14.72 -1.99
CA ASP A 256 20.72 15.01 -2.33
C ASP A 256 20.93 15.19 -3.84
N GLN A 257 20.45 14.27 -4.67
CA GLN A 257 20.52 14.35 -6.13
C GLN A 257 19.81 15.60 -6.69
N SER A 258 18.69 15.98 -6.10
CA SER A 258 17.92 17.16 -6.50
C SER A 258 18.68 18.45 -6.22
N LEU A 259 19.20 18.58 -5.00
CA LEU A 259 19.96 19.77 -4.56
C LEU A 259 21.30 19.88 -5.29
N GLN A 260 22.00 18.76 -5.48
CA GLN A 260 23.23 18.71 -6.27
C GLN A 260 22.98 19.19 -7.72
N THR A 261 21.86 18.74 -8.32
CA THR A 261 21.48 19.15 -9.68
C THR A 261 21.20 20.66 -9.75
N LEU A 262 20.44 21.18 -8.79
CA LEU A 262 20.12 22.62 -8.72
C LEU A 262 21.39 23.49 -8.53
N ALA A 263 22.29 23.07 -7.63
CA ALA A 263 23.55 23.76 -7.39
C ALA A 263 24.45 23.77 -8.64
N ARG A 264 24.58 22.62 -9.30
CA ARG A 264 25.33 22.49 -10.58
C ARG A 264 24.78 23.43 -11.64
N TRP A 265 23.47 23.51 -11.81
CA TRP A 265 22.85 24.41 -12.77
C TRP A 265 23.07 25.89 -12.42
N ARG A 266 22.94 26.25 -11.14
CA ARG A 266 23.26 27.60 -10.65
C ARG A 266 24.71 28.01 -10.99
N GLU A 267 25.66 27.11 -10.78
CA GLU A 267 27.08 27.37 -11.13
C GLU A 267 27.27 27.59 -12.65
N GLN A 268 26.57 26.83 -13.48
CA GLN A 268 26.67 26.93 -14.92
C GLN A 268 26.10 28.22 -15.49
N ILE A 269 25.02 28.77 -14.93
CA ILE A 269 24.35 29.97 -15.45
C ILE A 269 24.61 31.25 -14.61
N GLY A 270 25.21 31.12 -13.42
CA GLY A 270 25.59 32.25 -12.56
C GLY A 270 24.46 32.83 -11.70
N HIS A 271 23.28 32.26 -11.74
CA HIS A 271 22.10 32.65 -10.89
C HIS A 271 21.22 31.44 -10.58
N MET A 272 20.23 31.60 -9.70
CA MET A 272 19.30 30.51 -9.40
C MET A 272 18.47 30.15 -10.65
N PRO A 273 18.52 28.87 -11.12
CA PRO A 273 17.81 28.44 -12.33
C PRO A 273 16.29 28.32 -12.09
N LEU A 274 15.93 27.90 -10.91
CA LEU A 274 14.57 27.73 -10.44
C LEU A 274 14.47 28.32 -9.05
N LYS A 275 13.35 28.93 -8.74
CA LYS A 275 13.02 29.40 -7.40
C LYS A 275 12.92 28.24 -6.42
N ARG A 276 12.39 27.09 -6.89
CA ARG A 276 12.03 25.99 -5.98
C ARG A 276 12.02 24.63 -6.69
N LEU A 277 12.46 23.61 -5.98
CA LEU A 277 12.20 22.20 -6.30
C LEU A 277 11.13 21.65 -5.36
N GLN A 278 10.15 20.96 -5.92
CA GLN A 278 9.11 20.26 -5.17
C GLN A 278 9.47 18.78 -5.11
N ILE A 279 9.52 18.22 -3.90
CA ILE A 279 10.01 16.85 -3.65
C ILE A 279 8.96 16.10 -2.83
N ASN A 280 8.47 14.99 -3.39
CA ASN A 280 7.52 14.11 -2.72
C ASN A 280 8.16 13.43 -1.50
N VAL A 281 7.50 13.50 -0.35
CA VAL A 281 7.92 12.90 0.90
C VAL A 281 6.76 12.12 1.53
N SER A 282 6.96 10.82 1.75
CA SER A 282 5.93 9.98 2.35
C SER A 282 5.81 10.22 3.86
N TYR A 283 4.65 9.86 4.41
CA TYR A 283 4.41 9.91 5.86
C TYR A 283 5.46 9.12 6.67
N VAL A 284 5.97 8.02 6.12
CA VAL A 284 7.01 7.21 6.78
C VAL A 284 8.30 8.01 6.97
N GLN A 285 8.64 8.85 6.00
CA GLN A 285 9.83 9.70 6.05
C GLN A 285 9.69 10.86 7.04
N PHE A 286 8.50 11.47 7.17
CA PHE A 286 8.26 12.52 8.18
C PHE A 286 8.37 11.99 9.62
N LYS A 287 8.31 10.69 9.84
CA LYS A 287 8.59 10.05 11.14
C LYS A 287 10.08 9.86 11.44
N ASP A 288 10.95 10.05 10.45
CA ASP A 288 12.39 10.02 10.69
C ASP A 288 12.84 11.33 11.36
N PRO A 289 13.29 11.29 12.61
CA PRO A 289 13.71 12.49 13.33
C PRO A 289 14.94 13.18 12.72
N GLU A 290 15.68 12.45 11.85
CA GLU A 290 16.86 12.99 11.18
C GLU A 290 16.52 13.72 9.88
N LEU A 291 15.29 13.62 9.36
CA LEU A 291 14.96 14.13 8.03
C LEU A 291 15.18 15.64 7.93
N LEU A 292 14.68 16.42 8.90
CA LEU A 292 14.85 17.88 8.91
C LEU A 292 16.34 18.26 8.93
N GLY A 293 17.10 17.67 9.85
CA GLY A 293 18.54 17.94 9.97
C GLY A 293 19.29 17.61 8.67
N TYR A 294 18.93 16.50 8.02
CA TYR A 294 19.51 16.09 6.74
C TYR A 294 19.20 17.11 5.62
N VAL A 295 17.94 17.55 5.49
CA VAL A 295 17.55 18.54 4.46
C VAL A 295 18.32 19.84 4.64
N VAL A 296 18.36 20.36 5.85
CA VAL A 296 19.10 21.61 6.19
C VAL A 296 20.58 21.44 5.89
N GLU A 297 21.22 20.38 6.36
CA GLU A 297 22.63 20.09 6.10
C GLU A 297 22.95 20.04 4.59
N ARG A 298 22.09 19.43 3.78
CA ARG A 298 22.30 19.37 2.34
C ARG A 298 22.13 20.73 1.66
N LEU A 299 21.14 21.53 2.07
CA LEU A 299 20.94 22.89 1.57
C LEU A 299 22.17 23.77 1.87
N ASP A 300 22.66 23.73 3.11
CA ASP A 300 23.87 24.46 3.52
C ASP A 300 25.11 23.97 2.79
N HIS A 301 25.29 22.67 2.64
CA HIS A 301 26.39 22.08 1.91
C HIS A 301 26.47 22.59 0.45
N TYR A 302 25.33 22.64 -0.23
CA TYR A 302 25.23 23.15 -1.59
C TYR A 302 25.07 24.68 -1.66
N GLN A 303 25.09 25.38 -0.53
CA GLN A 303 24.89 26.83 -0.43
C GLN A 303 23.61 27.31 -1.12
N LEU A 304 22.53 26.54 -1.00
CA LEU A 304 21.21 26.86 -1.53
C LEU A 304 20.35 27.50 -0.44
N PRO A 305 19.48 28.46 -0.79
CA PRO A 305 18.54 29.00 0.19
C PRO A 305 17.52 27.91 0.62
N HIS A 306 17.06 27.97 1.87
CA HIS A 306 16.20 26.93 2.41
C HIS A 306 14.83 26.86 1.70
N ASP A 307 14.34 27.99 1.18
CA ASP A 307 13.10 28.07 0.40
C ASP A 307 13.25 27.54 -1.04
N ALA A 308 14.46 27.09 -1.43
CA ALA A 308 14.66 26.38 -2.69
C ALA A 308 14.04 24.97 -2.70
N VAL A 309 13.59 24.48 -1.54
CA VAL A 309 12.89 23.19 -1.42
C VAL A 309 11.46 23.40 -0.89
N MET A 310 10.52 22.70 -1.49
CA MET A 310 9.19 22.46 -0.99
C MET A 310 8.98 20.95 -0.88
N LEU A 311 8.59 20.51 0.30
CA LEU A 311 8.26 19.09 0.51
C LEU A 311 6.76 18.86 0.25
N GLU A 312 6.44 17.90 -0.58
CA GLU A 312 5.07 17.55 -0.93
C GLU A 312 4.60 16.36 -0.10
N LEU A 313 3.46 16.51 0.53
CA LEU A 313 2.80 15.52 1.34
C LEU A 313 1.49 15.11 0.67
N THR A 314 1.32 13.82 0.35
CA THR A 314 0.07 13.32 -0.20
C THR A 314 -1.07 13.33 0.82
N GLU A 315 -2.29 13.59 0.37
CA GLU A 315 -3.53 13.60 1.16
C GLU A 315 -3.79 12.29 1.93
N SER A 316 -3.21 11.17 1.50
CA SER A 316 -3.38 9.84 2.10
C SER A 316 -2.94 9.74 3.57
N CYS A 317 -2.35 10.79 4.13
CA CYS A 317 -2.07 10.90 5.56
C CYS A 317 -3.38 10.89 6.36
N ARG A 318 -3.63 9.79 7.08
CA ARG A 318 -4.86 9.55 7.83
C ARG A 318 -5.14 10.69 8.81
N VAL A 319 -6.38 11.17 8.81
CA VAL A 319 -6.92 12.23 9.70
C VAL A 319 -6.59 11.98 11.20
N GLU A 320 -6.44 10.74 11.62
CA GLU A 320 -6.13 10.37 13.02
C GLU A 320 -4.72 10.77 13.50
N GLN A 321 -3.85 11.27 12.61
CA GLN A 321 -2.44 11.59 12.90
C GLN A 321 -2.11 13.06 12.63
N THR A 322 -3.11 13.90 12.41
CA THR A 322 -2.97 15.28 11.95
C THR A 322 -2.20 16.17 12.95
N SER A 323 -2.38 15.99 14.26
CA SER A 323 -1.69 16.82 15.27
C SER A 323 -0.18 16.58 15.28
N PHE A 324 0.27 15.33 15.33
CA PHE A 324 1.71 15.01 15.26
C PHE A 324 2.34 15.54 13.98
N LEU A 325 1.66 15.34 12.85
CA LEU A 325 2.18 15.79 11.56
C LEU A 325 2.25 17.31 11.47
N SER A 326 1.24 18.03 11.98
CA SER A 326 1.24 19.49 12.04
C SER A 326 2.44 20.04 12.80
N ASP A 327 2.75 19.46 13.97
CA ASP A 327 3.91 19.87 14.77
C ASP A 327 5.24 19.62 14.02
N VAL A 328 5.39 18.45 13.39
CA VAL A 328 6.57 18.12 12.59
C VAL A 328 6.71 19.08 11.41
N LEU A 329 5.65 19.31 10.63
CA LEU A 329 5.70 20.20 9.48
C LEU A 329 5.99 21.66 9.88
N GLN A 330 5.52 22.08 11.05
CA GLN A 330 5.85 23.41 11.57
C GLN A 330 7.36 23.56 11.79
N THR A 331 8.07 22.52 12.26
CA THR A 331 9.54 22.60 12.43
C THR A 331 10.27 22.77 11.08
N PHE A 332 9.75 22.18 9.99
CA PHE A 332 10.30 22.42 8.65
C PHE A 332 10.08 23.86 8.20
N LYS A 333 8.91 24.42 8.43
CA LYS A 333 8.61 25.82 8.10
C LYS A 333 9.47 26.78 8.90
N ASP A 334 9.67 26.53 10.18
CA ASP A 334 10.53 27.35 11.05
C ASP A 334 12.00 27.32 10.57
N ALA A 335 12.41 26.23 9.92
CA ALA A 335 13.71 26.13 9.24
C ALA A 335 13.74 26.78 7.85
N GLY A 336 12.64 27.36 7.36
CA GLY A 336 12.54 28.02 6.06
C GLY A 336 12.20 27.08 4.88
N ILE A 337 11.85 25.81 5.16
CA ILE A 337 11.47 24.83 4.15
C ILE A 337 9.96 24.90 3.94
N SER A 338 9.51 25.04 2.69
CA SER A 338 8.09 25.13 2.34
C SER A 338 7.42 23.75 2.28
N ILE A 339 6.11 23.74 2.54
CA ILE A 339 5.27 22.51 2.54
C ILE A 339 4.14 22.66 1.52
N ALA A 340 3.92 21.62 0.70
CA ALA A 340 2.76 21.50 -0.16
C ALA A 340 1.89 20.30 0.24
N LEU A 341 0.57 20.48 0.13
CA LEU A 341 -0.41 19.39 0.20
C LEU A 341 -0.70 18.93 -1.23
N ASP A 342 -0.41 17.68 -1.51
CA ASP A 342 -0.57 17.07 -2.82
C ASP A 342 -1.86 16.25 -2.94
N ASP A 343 -2.30 15.97 -4.18
CA ASP A 343 -3.50 15.20 -4.53
C ASP A 343 -4.80 15.75 -3.90
N PHE A 344 -4.91 17.06 -3.65
CA PHE A 344 -6.05 17.63 -2.97
C PHE A 344 -7.33 17.50 -3.80
N GLY A 345 -8.35 16.85 -3.21
CA GLY A 345 -9.69 16.66 -3.82
C GLY A 345 -9.99 15.24 -4.26
N THR A 346 -9.12 14.26 -3.99
CA THR A 346 -9.34 12.84 -4.36
C THR A 346 -10.31 12.10 -3.45
N GLY A 347 -10.86 12.76 -2.40
CA GLY A 347 -11.99 12.25 -1.62
C GLY A 347 -11.69 12.01 -0.13
N TYR A 348 -10.45 12.09 0.31
CA TYR A 348 -10.08 12.05 1.73
C TYR A 348 -9.73 13.43 2.30
N ALA A 349 -9.51 14.45 1.43
CA ALA A 349 -9.25 15.82 1.87
C ALA A 349 -10.50 16.41 2.52
N SER A 350 -10.44 16.49 3.81
CA SER A 350 -11.37 17.35 4.52
C SER A 350 -10.80 18.78 4.56
N LEU A 351 -11.65 19.78 4.51
CA LEU A 351 -11.27 21.17 4.82
C LEU A 351 -10.54 21.27 6.18
N THR A 352 -10.68 20.26 7.03
CA THR A 352 -9.97 20.10 8.29
C THR A 352 -8.46 19.95 8.08
N VAL A 353 -8.02 19.13 7.11
CA VAL A 353 -6.60 18.97 6.78
C VAL A 353 -6.00 20.31 6.35
N LEU A 354 -6.71 21.04 5.50
CA LEU A 354 -6.27 22.36 5.03
C LEU A 354 -6.21 23.40 6.15
N LYS A 355 -7.05 23.26 7.19
CA LYS A 355 -7.05 24.12 8.36
C LYS A 355 -5.92 23.83 9.34
N ASP A 356 -5.63 22.53 9.53
CA ASP A 356 -4.77 22.07 10.62
C ASP A 356 -3.30 21.87 10.19
N ILE A 357 -3.04 21.71 8.89
CA ILE A 357 -1.68 21.56 8.36
C ILE A 357 -1.12 22.91 7.92
N PRO A 358 0.10 23.27 8.35
CA PRO A 358 0.75 24.54 8.00
C PRO A 358 1.32 24.52 6.57
N ALA A 359 0.46 24.38 5.56
CA ALA A 359 0.84 24.33 4.17
C ALA A 359 1.09 25.72 3.58
N ASP A 360 2.06 25.82 2.65
CA ASP A 360 2.34 27.01 1.85
C ASP A 360 1.67 26.91 0.47
N MET A 361 1.38 25.69 0.02
CA MET A 361 0.75 25.42 -1.28
C MET A 361 -0.22 24.23 -1.18
N VAL A 362 -1.24 24.26 -2.01
CA VAL A 362 -2.15 23.15 -2.29
C VAL A 362 -2.07 22.81 -3.77
N LYS A 363 -1.85 21.55 -4.11
CA LYS A 363 -1.88 21.03 -5.47
C LYS A 363 -3.23 20.35 -5.72
N LEU A 364 -4.00 20.90 -6.65
CA LEU A 364 -5.30 20.35 -7.04
C LEU A 364 -5.08 19.15 -7.95
N ASP A 365 -5.59 17.99 -7.54
CA ASP A 365 -5.44 16.74 -8.29
C ASP A 365 -5.98 16.82 -9.71
N HIS A 366 -5.36 16.09 -10.61
CA HIS A 366 -5.68 16.04 -12.02
C HIS A 366 -7.14 15.61 -12.31
N THR A 367 -7.80 14.88 -11.43
CA THR A 367 -9.23 14.50 -11.61
C THR A 367 -10.16 15.70 -11.56
N MET A 368 -9.82 16.72 -10.75
CA MET A 368 -10.58 17.97 -10.69
C MET A 368 -10.34 18.84 -11.93
N THR A 369 -9.11 18.93 -12.39
CA THR A 369 -8.76 19.78 -13.55
C THR A 369 -9.20 19.17 -14.87
N ARG A 370 -9.17 17.83 -15.00
CA ARG A 370 -9.59 17.11 -16.21
C ARG A 370 -11.06 17.28 -16.54
N SER A 371 -11.92 17.33 -15.52
CA SER A 371 -13.39 17.45 -15.68
C SER A 371 -13.89 18.89 -15.67
N ILE A 372 -13.03 19.88 -15.47
CA ILE A 372 -13.40 21.29 -15.27
C ILE A 372 -14.12 21.91 -16.48
N THR A 373 -13.85 21.42 -17.68
CA THR A 373 -14.49 21.89 -18.92
C THR A 373 -15.90 21.32 -19.10
N GLU A 374 -16.19 20.17 -18.48
CA GLU A 374 -17.44 19.42 -18.69
C GLU A 374 -18.42 19.58 -17.53
N LYS A 375 -17.90 19.81 -16.31
CA LYS A 375 -18.70 19.83 -15.08
C LYS A 375 -18.64 21.20 -14.39
N PRO A 376 -19.72 21.99 -14.46
CA PRO A 376 -19.76 23.29 -13.77
C PRO A 376 -19.52 23.23 -12.26
N LYS A 377 -19.86 22.10 -11.62
CA LYS A 377 -19.61 21.90 -10.18
C LYS A 377 -18.13 21.85 -9.85
N ASP A 378 -17.31 21.22 -10.69
CA ASP A 378 -15.86 21.11 -10.47
C ASP A 378 -15.20 22.48 -10.63
N LYS A 379 -15.66 23.27 -11.60
CA LYS A 379 -15.24 24.67 -11.74
C LYS A 379 -15.55 25.49 -10.48
N ALA A 380 -16.77 25.42 -9.99
CA ALA A 380 -17.20 26.15 -8.79
C ALA A 380 -16.41 25.70 -7.54
N LEU A 381 -16.07 24.40 -7.46
CA LEU A 381 -15.27 23.87 -6.36
C LEU A 381 -13.83 24.41 -6.40
N ILE A 382 -13.21 24.45 -7.57
CA ILE A 382 -11.87 25.05 -7.75
C ILE A 382 -11.88 26.53 -7.39
N GLU A 383 -12.85 27.30 -7.88
CA GLU A 383 -13.01 28.73 -7.55
C GLU A 383 -13.16 28.94 -6.02
N PHE A 384 -13.90 28.07 -5.35
CA PHE A 384 -14.07 28.11 -3.90
C PHE A 384 -12.73 27.83 -3.18
N ILE A 385 -12.00 26.76 -3.56
CA ILE A 385 -10.72 26.40 -2.96
C ILE A 385 -9.69 27.51 -3.15
N VAL A 386 -9.55 28.03 -4.36
CA VAL A 386 -8.64 29.15 -4.68
C VAL A 386 -8.99 30.40 -3.85
N THR A 387 -10.27 30.72 -3.74
CA THR A 387 -10.71 31.87 -2.93
C THR A 387 -10.38 31.69 -1.46
N TYR A 388 -10.59 30.49 -0.92
CA TYR A 388 -10.25 30.17 0.45
C TYR A 388 -8.73 30.26 0.69
N CYS A 389 -7.95 29.54 -0.12
CA CYS A 389 -6.48 29.49 -0.01
C CYS A 389 -5.87 30.90 -0.08
N LYS A 390 -6.34 31.74 -1.00
CA LYS A 390 -5.89 33.12 -1.11
C LYS A 390 -6.16 33.95 0.15
N LYS A 391 -7.29 33.72 0.83
CA LYS A 391 -7.62 34.43 2.09
C LYS A 391 -6.73 34.04 3.24
N VAL A 392 -6.23 32.81 3.25
CA VAL A 392 -5.37 32.29 4.32
C VAL A 392 -3.87 32.29 3.96
N GLY A 393 -3.52 32.83 2.77
CA GLY A 393 -2.13 32.98 2.32
C GLY A 393 -1.48 31.69 1.80
N ILE A 394 -2.28 30.73 1.32
CA ILE A 394 -1.82 29.46 0.74
C ILE A 394 -1.88 29.58 -0.79
N ALA A 395 -0.80 29.26 -1.49
CA ALA A 395 -0.76 29.22 -2.95
C ALA A 395 -1.52 27.99 -3.49
N VAL A 396 -2.02 28.07 -4.71
CA VAL A 396 -2.71 26.95 -5.36
C VAL A 396 -2.00 26.61 -6.68
N CYS A 397 -1.66 25.32 -6.84
CA CYS A 397 -1.16 24.75 -8.09
C CYS A 397 -2.24 23.86 -8.71
N ALA A 398 -2.52 24.00 -9.99
CA ALA A 398 -3.42 23.12 -10.72
C ALA A 398 -2.62 22.06 -11.47
N GLU A 399 -2.89 20.77 -11.18
CA GLU A 399 -2.23 19.67 -11.84
C GLU A 399 -3.02 19.10 -13.02
N GLY A 400 -2.34 18.33 -13.87
CA GLY A 400 -2.96 17.60 -14.97
C GLY A 400 -3.63 18.49 -16.03
N VAL A 401 -3.21 19.74 -16.14
CA VAL A 401 -3.70 20.63 -17.20
C VAL A 401 -3.10 20.20 -18.55
N GLU A 402 -3.97 19.69 -19.44
CA GLU A 402 -3.56 19.16 -20.75
C GLU A 402 -4.07 20.02 -21.92
N LYS A 403 -5.18 20.75 -21.72
CA LYS A 403 -5.88 21.47 -22.78
C LYS A 403 -5.93 22.99 -22.50
N VAL A 404 -5.93 23.78 -23.57
CA VAL A 404 -5.98 25.25 -23.50
C VAL A 404 -7.27 25.75 -22.82
N GLU A 405 -8.38 25.01 -22.99
CA GLU A 405 -9.65 25.36 -22.38
C GLU A 405 -9.58 25.24 -20.85
N ALA A 406 -8.99 24.14 -20.33
CA ALA A 406 -8.77 23.94 -18.91
C ALA A 406 -7.80 25.00 -18.35
N LEU A 407 -6.72 25.29 -19.08
CA LEU A 407 -5.76 26.35 -18.75
C LEU A 407 -6.46 27.69 -18.57
N SER A 408 -7.34 28.07 -19.48
CA SER A 408 -8.07 29.34 -19.42
C SER A 408 -8.99 29.41 -18.18
N ILE A 409 -9.63 28.29 -17.82
CA ILE A 409 -10.52 28.23 -16.65
C ILE A 409 -9.72 28.37 -15.35
N VAL A 410 -8.62 27.60 -15.18
CA VAL A 410 -7.80 27.66 -13.94
C VAL A 410 -7.13 29.02 -13.77
N ARG A 411 -6.69 29.66 -14.87
CA ARG A 411 -6.19 31.04 -14.85
C ARG A 411 -7.25 32.04 -14.37
N ASN A 412 -8.44 31.94 -14.92
CA ASN A 412 -9.54 32.83 -14.53
C ASN A 412 -10.00 32.61 -13.08
N ALA A 413 -9.86 31.39 -12.56
CA ALA A 413 -10.09 31.07 -11.16
C ALA A 413 -9.02 31.69 -10.22
N GLY A 414 -7.87 32.11 -10.76
CA GLY A 414 -6.81 32.77 -10.01
C GLY A 414 -5.79 31.81 -9.39
N VAL A 415 -5.60 30.62 -9.98
CA VAL A 415 -4.55 29.66 -9.61
C VAL A 415 -3.18 30.28 -9.87
N GLU A 416 -2.24 30.14 -8.94
CA GLU A 416 -0.93 30.77 -8.98
C GLU A 416 0.06 30.03 -9.89
N CYS A 417 0.01 28.70 -9.91
CA CYS A 417 0.91 27.90 -10.77
C CYS A 417 0.18 26.70 -11.38
N ILE A 418 0.74 26.20 -12.45
CA ILE A 418 0.15 25.16 -13.28
C ILE A 418 1.21 24.11 -13.62
N GLN A 419 0.81 22.87 -13.50
CA GLN A 419 1.57 21.69 -13.91
C GLN A 419 0.71 20.81 -14.80
N GLY A 420 1.27 20.31 -15.90
CA GLY A 420 0.52 19.42 -16.77
C GLY A 420 1.15 19.25 -18.15
N TYR A 421 0.60 18.30 -18.90
CA TYR A 421 1.10 17.97 -20.24
C TYR A 421 0.86 19.08 -21.27
N TYR A 422 0.12 20.11 -20.93
CA TYR A 422 0.04 21.32 -21.74
C TYR A 422 1.43 21.95 -21.93
N TYR A 423 2.26 21.97 -20.89
CA TYR A 423 3.64 22.44 -20.96
C TYR A 423 4.57 21.30 -21.31
N ASP A 424 4.72 20.30 -20.43
CA ASP A 424 5.51 19.09 -20.68
C ASP A 424 5.13 17.93 -19.77
N LYS A 425 5.47 16.74 -20.23
CA LYS A 425 5.60 15.55 -19.40
C LYS A 425 6.87 15.63 -18.56
N PRO A 426 7.03 14.78 -17.53
CA PRO A 426 8.30 14.64 -16.82
C PRO A 426 9.48 14.42 -17.77
N LEU A 427 10.52 15.22 -17.65
CA LEU A 427 11.68 15.27 -18.55
C LEU A 427 12.93 14.76 -17.83
N GLU A 428 13.84 14.12 -18.58
CA GLU A 428 15.20 13.85 -18.14
C GLU A 428 15.93 15.16 -17.85
N LEU A 429 16.83 15.17 -16.86
CA LEU A 429 17.48 16.37 -16.35
C LEU A 429 18.15 17.22 -17.44
N ASP A 430 18.83 16.58 -18.39
CA ASP A 430 19.51 17.29 -19.50
C ASP A 430 18.52 17.95 -20.48
N THR A 431 17.33 17.33 -20.64
CA THR A 431 16.28 17.88 -21.50
C THR A 431 15.59 19.04 -20.79
N PHE A 432 15.31 18.89 -19.48
CA PHE A 432 14.75 19.94 -18.65
C PHE A 432 15.66 21.16 -18.64
N TYR A 433 16.98 20.95 -18.40
CA TYR A 433 17.98 22.02 -18.40
C TYR A 433 17.97 22.84 -19.68
N ARG A 434 18.02 22.16 -20.84
CA ARG A 434 18.03 22.83 -22.15
C ARG A 434 16.76 23.62 -22.45
N LYS A 435 15.62 23.21 -21.93
CA LYS A 435 14.34 23.83 -22.27
C LYS A 435 13.94 24.94 -21.31
N TYR A 436 14.24 24.79 -20.02
CA TYR A 436 13.71 25.63 -18.95
C TYR A 436 14.76 26.39 -18.14
N VAL A 437 16.02 26.02 -18.23
CA VAL A 437 17.10 26.64 -17.45
C VAL A 437 18.02 27.46 -18.34
N LYS A 438 18.43 26.93 -19.48
CA LYS A 438 19.31 27.59 -20.44
C LYS A 438 18.47 28.26 -21.52
#